data_5ca904f4237a33e614eef3495a72bba4
#
_entry.id   5ca904f4237a33e614eef3495a72bba4
#
_cell.length_a   1.000
_cell.length_b   1.000
_cell.length_c   1.000
_cell.angle_alpha   90.00
_cell.angle_beta   90.00
_cell.angle_gamma   90.00
#
_symmetry.space_group_name_H-M   'P 1'
#
loop_
_entity.id
_entity.type
_entity.pdbx_description
1 polymer ?
#
loop_
_entity_poly.entity_id
_entity_poly.type
_entity_poly.pdbx_seq_one_letter_code
_entity_poly.pdbx_strand_id
1 'polypeptide(L)'
;MKKRNSVKISKRTYRWVVLLLAILVVVLAVTLRRTATMDRGTTLHSRTEVRSDNNSRTKNSAEPKRKGSITSAPAKDAKKNLSVRPTTVSVDREGLELPAIVDDEFVLRNKEGQYTLLYDTTYRQAAWVAYRLTRTELEAGSAKRSNSFRSDPQVLSHGWPAASDSDYKGSGYDRGHLLPSADRCGSSQENRATFLLSNISPQRPELNRGVWRLLEEQVRRWALRCDTLYIVTGSNLNGHLPRIRGGVGVPEQFFKAILLCSDSECQAIAFLIPNDKQLSKDYFSYALSIDSLEDRLHMDLFPVLPDEVETRVESRANRPFWRNMR
;
A
#
# COMPACT_ATOMS: atom_id res chain seq x y z
N MET A 1 19.50 31.01 32.48
CA MET A 1 19.30 30.56 31.09
C MET A 1 18.28 29.41 31.06
N LYS A 2 17.03 29.65 30.63
CA LYS A 2 15.98 28.63 30.54
C LYS A 2 16.17 27.83 29.26
N LYS A 3 16.39 26.51 29.37
CA LYS A 3 16.40 25.57 28.24
C LYS A 3 14.99 25.52 27.62
N ARG A 4 14.86 25.90 26.36
CA ARG A 4 13.64 25.66 25.56
C ARG A 4 13.56 24.16 25.27
N ASN A 5 12.59 23.47 25.87
CA ASN A 5 12.22 22.11 25.47
C ASN A 5 11.53 22.20 24.12
N SER A 6 12.21 21.75 23.06
CA SER A 6 11.56 21.53 21.76
C SER A 6 10.76 20.22 21.85
N VAL A 7 9.45 20.33 21.79
CA VAL A 7 8.55 19.17 21.69
C VAL A 7 8.75 18.58 20.28
N LYS A 8 9.37 17.42 20.19
CA LYS A 8 9.43 16.65 18.93
C LYS A 8 8.05 16.03 18.72
N ILE A 9 7.32 16.52 17.73
CA ILE A 9 6.07 15.93 17.27
C ILE A 9 6.42 14.64 16.52
N SER A 10 5.75 13.51 16.85
CA SER A 10 5.95 12.26 16.13
C SER A 10 5.52 12.40 14.67
N LYS A 11 6.12 11.62 13.73
CA LYS A 11 5.72 11.63 12.30
C LYS A 11 4.22 11.33 12.15
N ARG A 12 3.68 10.45 12.97
CA ARG A 12 2.27 10.07 13.02
C ARG A 12 1.39 11.28 13.40
N THR A 13 1.73 12.00 14.48
CA THR A 13 1.02 13.23 14.88
C THR A 13 1.09 14.30 13.80
N TYR A 14 2.25 14.44 13.12
CA TYR A 14 2.43 15.37 12.01
C TYR A 14 1.55 14.99 10.81
N ARG A 15 1.52 13.72 10.39
CA ARG A 15 0.65 13.21 9.32
C ARG A 15 -0.83 13.46 9.60
N TRP A 16 -1.29 13.21 10.83
CA TRP A 16 -2.67 13.51 11.23
C TRP A 16 -2.99 15.00 11.21
N VAL A 17 -2.07 15.86 11.67
CA VAL A 17 -2.26 17.31 11.61
C VAL A 17 -2.33 17.81 10.16
N VAL A 18 -1.48 17.27 9.26
CA VAL A 18 -1.50 17.62 7.83
C VAL A 18 -2.81 17.15 7.18
N LEU A 19 -3.29 15.93 7.50
CA LEU A 19 -4.56 15.40 6.99
C LEU A 19 -5.75 16.24 7.44
N LEU A 20 -5.80 16.61 8.72
CA LEU A 20 -6.87 17.47 9.27
C LEU A 20 -6.85 18.86 8.63
N LEU A 21 -5.67 19.43 8.38
CA LEU A 21 -5.53 20.71 7.69
C LEU A 21 -6.00 20.60 6.22
N ALA A 22 -5.69 19.50 5.53
CA ALA A 22 -6.15 19.27 4.17
C ALA A 22 -7.68 19.15 4.10
N ILE A 23 -8.30 18.41 5.02
CA ILE A 23 -9.76 18.30 5.12
C ILE A 23 -10.38 19.67 5.41
N LEU A 24 -9.79 20.47 6.31
CA LEU A 24 -10.27 21.80 6.62
C LEU A 24 -10.25 22.73 5.38
N VAL A 25 -9.17 22.65 4.59
CA VAL A 25 -9.04 23.43 3.34
C VAL A 25 -10.10 23.01 2.31
N VAL A 26 -10.37 21.72 2.17
CA VAL A 26 -11.41 21.21 1.25
C VAL A 26 -12.81 21.67 1.70
N VAL A 27 -13.11 21.55 3.00
CA VAL A 27 -14.39 22.03 3.55
C VAL A 27 -14.55 23.54 3.36
N LEU A 28 -13.48 24.33 3.59
CA LEU A 28 -13.50 25.77 3.36
C LEU A 28 -13.71 26.12 1.88
N ALA A 29 -13.06 25.38 0.97
CA ALA A 29 -13.22 25.58 -0.48
C ALA A 29 -14.66 25.26 -0.96
N VAL A 30 -15.28 24.20 -0.40
CA VAL A 30 -16.67 23.83 -0.72
C VAL A 30 -17.65 24.86 -0.18
N THR A 31 -17.43 25.38 1.04
CA THR A 31 -18.29 26.43 1.61
C THR A 31 -18.16 27.74 0.85
N LEU A 32 -16.94 28.15 0.46
CA LEU A 32 -16.71 29.35 -0.36
C LEU A 32 -17.31 29.21 -1.77
N ARG A 33 -17.30 28.02 -2.38
CA ARG A 33 -17.99 27.78 -3.66
C ARG A 33 -19.51 27.87 -3.51
N ARG A 34 -20.10 27.40 -2.42
CA ARG A 34 -21.55 27.50 -2.15
C ARG A 34 -21.99 28.96 -1.94
N THR A 35 -21.19 29.79 -1.29
CA THR A 35 -21.49 31.21 -1.11
C THR A 35 -21.36 31.98 -2.43
N ALA A 36 -20.34 31.65 -3.27
CA ALA A 36 -20.15 32.30 -4.57
C ALA A 36 -21.23 31.95 -5.61
N THR A 37 -21.95 30.82 -5.46
CA THR A 37 -23.07 30.45 -6.35
C THR A 37 -24.39 31.11 -5.94
N MET A 38 -24.50 31.58 -4.70
CA MET A 38 -25.69 32.33 -4.26
C MET A 38 -25.70 33.83 -4.68
N ASP A 39 -24.54 34.38 -5.08
CA ASP A 39 -24.39 35.81 -5.41
C ASP A 39 -24.39 36.11 -6.92
N ARG A 40 -24.64 35.08 -7.78
CA ARG A 40 -24.74 35.24 -9.27
C ARG A 40 -26.14 35.07 -9.79
N GLY A 41 -27.06 35.79 -9.22
CA GLY A 41 -28.45 35.90 -9.71
C GLY A 41 -28.91 37.35 -9.83
N THR A 42 -28.22 38.19 -10.60
CA THR A 42 -28.78 39.42 -11.19
C THR A 42 -27.64 40.22 -11.83
N THR A 43 -27.55 40.24 -13.11
CA THR A 43 -27.56 41.44 -14.00
C THR A 43 -27.13 41.04 -15.41
N LEU A 44 -27.99 41.46 -16.31
CA LEU A 44 -27.90 41.37 -17.77
C LEU A 44 -27.11 42.57 -18.37
N HIS A 45 -26.50 42.31 -19.57
CA HIS A 45 -26.06 43.24 -20.63
C HIS A 45 -24.78 44.06 -20.41
N SER A 46 -23.79 44.01 -21.25
CA SER A 46 -23.63 44.39 -22.65
C SER A 46 -22.17 44.29 -23.11
N ARG A 47 -21.98 43.71 -24.26
CA ARG A 47 -21.18 44.03 -25.47
C ARG A 47 -19.99 45.01 -25.32
N THR A 48 -18.76 44.64 -25.67
CA THR A 48 -18.03 45.12 -26.86
C THR A 48 -16.63 44.47 -26.96
N GLU A 49 -16.30 44.09 -28.19
CA GLU A 49 -14.97 43.64 -28.66
C GLU A 49 -13.96 44.77 -28.59
N VAL A 50 -12.67 44.46 -28.44
CA VAL A 50 -11.57 44.99 -29.29
C VAL A 50 -10.31 44.13 -29.13
N ARG A 51 -9.67 43.93 -30.21
CA ARG A 51 -8.55 43.15 -30.73
C ARG A 51 -7.20 43.80 -30.45
N SER A 52 -6.12 42.98 -30.54
CA SER A 52 -4.82 43.30 -31.15
C SER A 52 -3.62 43.15 -30.21
N ASP A 53 -2.80 42.18 -30.39
CA ASP A 53 -1.57 42.05 -31.18
C ASP A 53 -0.23 42.48 -30.49
N ASN A 54 0.70 41.58 -30.65
CA ASN A 54 2.15 41.72 -30.90
C ASN A 54 3.18 41.89 -29.76
N ASN A 55 3.98 40.85 -29.55
CA ASN A 55 5.28 40.56 -30.18
C ASN A 55 6.56 41.04 -29.43
N SER A 56 7.51 40.16 -29.46
CA SER A 56 9.00 40.30 -29.48
C SER A 56 9.81 40.25 -28.16
N ARG A 57 10.53 39.14 -27.97
CA ARG A 57 11.98 38.89 -28.31
C ARG A 57 13.01 39.77 -27.58
N THR A 58 13.89 39.14 -26.79
CA THR A 58 15.38 39.04 -26.95
C THR A 58 16.06 38.75 -25.61
N LYS A 59 16.82 37.74 -25.49
CA LYS A 59 18.23 37.34 -25.58
C LYS A 59 19.23 37.98 -24.57
N ASN A 60 20.06 37.04 -24.02
CA ASN A 60 21.48 37.13 -23.61
C ASN A 60 21.78 37.72 -22.22
N SER A 61 22.76 37.32 -21.44
CA SER A 61 23.92 36.40 -21.52
C SER A 61 24.74 36.55 -20.23
N ALA A 62 25.53 35.51 -19.92
CA ALA A 62 26.85 35.53 -19.31
C ALA A 62 27.06 35.45 -17.77
N GLU A 63 27.73 34.38 -17.42
CA GLU A 63 28.58 34.14 -16.24
C GLU A 63 29.73 35.18 -16.10
N PRO A 64 30.39 35.32 -14.92
CA PRO A 64 31.66 34.63 -14.81
C PRO A 64 32.06 34.05 -13.44
N LYS A 65 32.96 33.07 -13.51
CA LYS A 65 33.73 32.40 -12.47
C LYS A 65 34.56 33.32 -11.58
N ARG A 66 34.77 32.92 -10.29
CA ARG A 66 36.09 33.13 -9.63
C ARG A 66 36.39 32.02 -8.61
N LYS A 67 37.60 31.48 -8.75
CA LYS A 67 38.32 30.56 -7.86
C LYS A 67 38.84 31.31 -6.61
N GLY A 68 38.98 30.57 -5.50
CA GLY A 68 39.77 30.98 -4.35
C GLY A 68 40.00 29.79 -3.41
N SER A 69 41.21 29.22 -3.52
CA SER A 69 41.82 28.21 -2.65
C SER A 69 42.40 28.86 -1.41
N ILE A 70 42.23 28.28 -0.21
CA ILE A 70 43.19 28.40 0.90
C ILE A 70 43.12 27.12 1.76
N THR A 71 44.27 26.51 1.90
CA THR A 71 44.70 25.39 2.76
C THR A 71 44.79 25.79 4.23
N SER A 72 44.49 24.88 5.16
CA SER A 72 45.33 24.59 6.33
C SER A 72 44.82 23.37 7.11
N ALA A 73 45.77 22.55 7.54
CA ALA A 73 45.65 21.27 8.23
C ALA A 73 45.65 21.44 9.78
N PRO A 74 45.87 20.39 10.61
CA PRO A 74 44.80 19.59 11.24
C PRO A 74 44.81 19.74 12.78
N ALA A 75 43.68 19.51 13.44
CA ALA A 75 43.64 19.30 14.86
C ALA A 75 43.16 17.86 15.19
N LYS A 76 44.02 17.15 15.90
CA LYS A 76 43.73 15.85 16.53
C LYS A 76 42.78 16.08 17.68
N ASP A 77 41.66 15.39 17.69
CA ASP A 77 40.93 15.19 18.95
C ASP A 77 40.29 13.80 19.03
N ALA A 78 40.46 13.25 20.20
CA ALA A 78 40.18 11.99 20.78
C ALA A 78 38.86 11.33 20.33
N LYS A 79 38.97 10.12 19.79
CA LYS A 79 37.88 9.14 19.66
C LYS A 79 37.49 8.63 21.03
N LYS A 80 36.41 9.18 21.58
CA LYS A 80 35.68 8.55 22.67
C LYS A 80 34.73 7.55 22.05
N ASN A 81 35.12 6.28 22.01
CA ASN A 81 34.24 5.17 21.64
C ASN A 81 33.07 5.10 22.65
N LEU A 82 31.97 5.75 22.32
CA LEU A 82 30.68 5.42 22.95
C LEU A 82 30.17 4.16 22.24
N SER A 83 30.40 3.01 22.87
CA SER A 83 29.68 1.78 22.59
C SER A 83 28.21 1.99 22.97
N VAL A 84 27.40 2.51 22.05
CA VAL A 84 25.96 2.47 22.16
C VAL A 84 25.56 1.02 21.93
N ARG A 85 25.27 0.26 22.99
CA ARG A 85 24.58 -1.02 22.88
C ARG A 85 23.25 -0.73 22.19
N PRO A 86 22.91 -1.42 21.12
CA PRO A 86 21.59 -1.29 20.53
C PRO A 86 20.56 -1.69 21.58
N THR A 87 19.72 -0.76 21.98
CA THR A 87 18.54 -1.05 22.79
C THR A 87 17.65 -1.92 21.95
N THR A 88 17.53 -3.20 22.27
CA THR A 88 16.57 -4.09 21.63
C THR A 88 15.18 -3.63 22.05
N VAL A 89 14.51 -2.92 21.16
CA VAL A 89 13.09 -2.57 21.32
C VAL A 89 12.29 -3.84 21.08
N SER A 90 11.56 -4.32 22.09
CA SER A 90 10.65 -5.44 21.91
C SER A 90 9.49 -5.02 21.03
N VAL A 91 9.20 -5.78 19.98
CA VAL A 91 8.08 -5.55 19.07
C VAL A 91 6.94 -6.47 19.49
N ASP A 92 5.77 -5.90 19.79
CA ASP A 92 4.54 -6.68 19.92
C ASP A 92 4.17 -7.25 18.56
N ARG A 93 3.88 -8.54 18.50
CA ARG A 93 3.59 -9.25 17.25
C ARG A 93 2.10 -9.44 17.00
N GLU A 94 1.25 -9.05 17.94
CA GLU A 94 -0.20 -9.12 17.75
C GLU A 94 -0.65 -8.00 16.81
N GLY A 95 -1.33 -8.39 15.73
CA GLY A 95 -1.88 -7.46 14.75
C GLY A 95 -0.87 -6.77 13.84
N LEU A 96 0.41 -7.22 13.82
CA LEU A 96 1.44 -6.66 12.93
C LEU A 96 1.07 -6.71 11.45
N GLU A 97 0.19 -7.64 11.04
CA GLU A 97 -0.31 -7.71 9.67
C GLU A 97 -1.37 -6.65 9.35
N LEU A 98 -1.98 -6.01 10.35
CA LEU A 98 -3.11 -5.13 10.13
C LEU A 98 -2.65 -3.72 9.74
N PRO A 99 -3.15 -3.13 8.65
CA PRO A 99 -3.05 -1.70 8.40
C PRO A 99 -3.82 -0.89 9.44
N ALA A 100 -3.56 0.41 9.54
CA ALA A 100 -4.38 1.30 10.34
C ALA A 100 -5.83 1.26 9.84
N ILE A 101 -6.74 0.89 10.74
CA ILE A 101 -8.17 0.82 10.46
C ILE A 101 -8.80 2.13 10.90
N VAL A 102 -9.26 2.93 9.93
CA VAL A 102 -9.92 4.22 10.19
C VAL A 102 -11.42 4.00 10.46
N ASP A 103 -12.02 3.06 9.74
CA ASP A 103 -13.43 2.68 9.87
C ASP A 103 -13.53 1.16 9.86
N ASP A 104 -14.06 0.60 10.94
CA ASP A 104 -14.20 -0.87 11.13
C ASP A 104 -15.49 -1.43 10.48
N GLU A 105 -16.40 -0.58 9.99
CA GLU A 105 -17.69 -1.00 9.42
C GLU A 105 -17.50 -1.98 8.26
N PHE A 106 -16.51 -1.71 7.37
CA PHE A 106 -16.25 -2.53 6.19
C PHE A 106 -15.13 -3.56 6.37
N VAL A 107 -14.67 -3.76 7.60
CA VAL A 107 -13.64 -4.75 7.91
C VAL A 107 -14.24 -6.11 8.18
N LEU A 108 -13.92 -7.09 7.34
CA LEU A 108 -14.33 -8.49 7.49
C LEU A 108 -13.18 -9.33 8.04
N ARG A 109 -13.47 -10.12 9.05
CA ARG A 109 -12.52 -11.05 9.69
C ARG A 109 -12.91 -12.48 9.36
N ASN A 110 -12.14 -13.13 8.50
CA ASN A 110 -12.37 -14.52 8.11
C ASN A 110 -11.59 -15.47 9.02
N LYS A 111 -12.26 -16.08 9.98
CA LYS A 111 -11.66 -17.00 10.95
C LYS A 111 -11.19 -18.30 10.31
N GLU A 112 -11.90 -18.81 9.31
CA GLU A 112 -11.57 -20.06 8.61
C GLU A 112 -10.31 -19.92 7.78
N GLY A 113 -10.17 -18.82 7.05
CA GLY A 113 -8.99 -18.53 6.22
C GLY A 113 -7.89 -17.77 6.95
N GLN A 114 -8.11 -17.41 8.23
CA GLN A 114 -7.17 -16.69 9.08
C GLN A 114 -6.65 -15.41 8.40
N TYR A 115 -7.56 -14.56 7.91
CA TYR A 115 -7.24 -13.27 7.31
C TYR A 115 -8.29 -12.21 7.66
N THR A 116 -7.87 -10.98 7.60
CA THR A 116 -8.73 -9.79 7.70
C THR A 116 -8.68 -9.03 6.38
N LEU A 117 -9.79 -8.44 5.97
CA LEU A 117 -9.85 -7.61 4.77
C LEU A 117 -10.70 -6.36 4.99
N LEU A 118 -10.40 -5.31 4.22
CA LEU A 118 -11.27 -4.14 4.06
C LEU A 118 -12.05 -4.29 2.76
N TYR A 119 -13.38 -4.42 2.86
CA TYR A 119 -14.23 -4.58 1.69
C TYR A 119 -14.66 -3.23 1.12
N ASP A 120 -14.45 -3.04 -0.18
CA ASP A 120 -14.97 -1.89 -0.93
C ASP A 120 -16.30 -2.26 -1.59
N THR A 121 -17.39 -1.68 -1.07
CA THR A 121 -18.77 -1.92 -1.57
C THR A 121 -19.00 -1.28 -2.95
N THR A 122 -18.24 -0.25 -3.31
CA THR A 122 -18.30 0.43 -4.60
C THR A 122 -17.76 -0.46 -5.71
N TYR A 123 -16.59 -1.09 -5.47
CA TYR A 123 -15.91 -1.94 -6.42
C TYR A 123 -16.08 -3.44 -6.17
N ARG A 124 -16.82 -3.83 -5.11
CA ARG A 124 -17.23 -5.22 -4.78
C ARG A 124 -16.07 -6.19 -4.62
N GLN A 125 -15.00 -5.76 -3.98
CA GLN A 125 -13.79 -6.54 -3.72
C GLN A 125 -13.04 -5.95 -2.53
N ALA A 126 -12.01 -6.64 -2.03
CA ALA A 126 -11.18 -6.06 -0.99
C ALA A 126 -10.26 -4.96 -1.52
N ALA A 127 -10.15 -3.85 -0.79
CA ALA A 127 -9.08 -2.87 -0.96
C ALA A 127 -7.74 -3.48 -0.50
N TRP A 128 -7.76 -4.18 0.63
CA TRP A 128 -6.62 -4.95 1.10
C TRP A 128 -7.08 -6.22 1.85
N VAL A 129 -6.16 -7.21 1.88
CA VAL A 129 -6.24 -8.43 2.68
C VAL A 129 -4.96 -8.54 3.49
N ALA A 130 -5.09 -8.70 4.79
CA ALA A 130 -4.00 -8.81 5.75
C ALA A 130 -3.97 -10.20 6.38
N TYR A 131 -2.80 -10.83 6.44
CA TYR A 131 -2.62 -12.17 6.98
C TYR A 131 -1.19 -12.44 7.42
N ARG A 132 -1.03 -13.43 8.30
CA ARG A 132 0.26 -14.02 8.63
C ARG A 132 0.50 -15.25 7.76
N LEU A 133 1.74 -15.46 7.37
CA LEU A 133 2.19 -16.66 6.65
C LEU A 133 3.33 -17.27 7.44
N THR A 134 3.09 -18.46 7.99
CA THR A 134 4.05 -19.17 8.83
C THR A 134 4.68 -20.34 8.10
N ARG A 135 5.89 -20.69 8.49
CA ARG A 135 6.56 -21.93 8.02
C ARG A 135 5.71 -23.15 8.33
N THR A 136 5.17 -23.24 9.54
CA THR A 136 4.36 -24.38 10.00
C THR A 136 3.13 -24.59 9.14
N GLU A 137 2.42 -23.51 8.76
CA GLU A 137 1.25 -23.59 7.85
C GLU A 137 1.66 -24.13 6.47
N LEU A 138 2.78 -23.69 5.93
CA LEU A 138 3.27 -24.14 4.62
C LEU A 138 3.73 -25.61 4.64
N GLU A 139 4.43 -26.04 5.70
CA GLU A 139 4.90 -27.43 5.88
C GLU A 139 3.77 -28.41 6.17
N ALA A 140 2.73 -27.97 6.89
CA ALA A 140 1.54 -28.78 7.16
C ALA A 140 0.62 -28.97 5.94
N GLY A 141 0.88 -28.24 4.86
CA GLY A 141 -0.02 -28.12 3.72
C GLY A 141 -0.20 -29.42 2.92
N SER A 142 -1.43 -29.97 2.96
CA SER A 142 -1.83 -31.14 2.17
C SER A 142 -3.15 -30.94 1.43
N ALA A 143 -3.86 -29.84 1.67
CA ALA A 143 -5.15 -29.57 1.06
C ALA A 143 -5.02 -29.28 -0.44
N LYS A 144 -5.88 -29.95 -1.23
CA LYS A 144 -5.98 -29.68 -2.66
C LYS A 144 -6.65 -28.31 -2.91
N ARG A 145 -6.25 -27.64 -3.98
CA ARG A 145 -6.85 -26.38 -4.43
C ARG A 145 -8.34 -26.57 -4.70
N SER A 146 -9.19 -25.76 -4.07
CA SER A 146 -10.64 -25.91 -4.11
C SER A 146 -11.27 -25.58 -5.48
N ASN A 147 -10.81 -24.52 -6.14
CA ASN A 147 -11.39 -23.94 -7.36
C ASN A 147 -12.90 -23.56 -7.25
N SER A 148 -13.46 -23.48 -6.06
CA SER A 148 -14.87 -23.21 -5.78
C SER A 148 -15.10 -21.73 -5.46
N PHE A 149 -15.09 -20.90 -6.48
CA PHE A 149 -15.38 -19.46 -6.35
C PHE A 149 -16.84 -19.23 -6.00
N ARG A 150 -17.11 -18.41 -4.97
CA ARG A 150 -18.44 -18.08 -4.49
C ARG A 150 -18.48 -16.71 -3.83
N SER A 151 -19.64 -16.09 -3.83
CA SER A 151 -19.87 -14.86 -3.06
C SER A 151 -19.58 -15.08 -1.58
N ASP A 152 -19.05 -14.05 -0.92
CA ASP A 152 -18.74 -14.11 0.50
C ASP A 152 -20.02 -14.02 1.34
N PRO A 153 -20.30 -15.02 2.20
CA PRO A 153 -21.47 -14.98 3.08
C PRO A 153 -21.49 -13.77 4.03
N GLN A 154 -20.33 -13.28 4.48
CA GLN A 154 -20.26 -12.10 5.33
C GLN A 154 -20.71 -10.84 4.57
N VAL A 155 -20.24 -10.64 3.31
CA VAL A 155 -20.70 -9.55 2.45
C VAL A 155 -22.21 -9.59 2.24
N LEU A 156 -22.75 -10.80 1.96
CA LEU A 156 -24.18 -11.00 1.75
C LEU A 156 -25.00 -10.73 3.02
N SER A 157 -24.51 -11.13 4.20
CA SER A 157 -25.21 -10.92 5.48
C SER A 157 -25.30 -9.45 5.89
N HIS A 158 -24.36 -8.61 5.44
CA HIS A 158 -24.42 -7.15 5.60
C HIS A 158 -25.34 -6.48 4.57
N GLY A 159 -25.88 -7.22 3.59
CA GLY A 159 -26.66 -6.64 2.49
C GLY A 159 -25.84 -5.83 1.50
N TRP A 160 -24.51 -5.97 1.52
CA TRP A 160 -23.63 -5.22 0.61
C TRP A 160 -23.61 -5.81 -0.79
N PRO A 161 -23.36 -4.98 -1.82
CA PRO A 161 -23.18 -5.45 -3.18
C PRO A 161 -22.03 -6.46 -3.25
N ALA A 162 -22.30 -7.70 -3.65
CA ALA A 162 -21.33 -8.78 -3.74
C ALA A 162 -21.01 -9.13 -5.20
N ALA A 163 -19.76 -9.54 -5.46
CA ALA A 163 -19.39 -10.16 -6.73
C ALA A 163 -19.90 -11.61 -6.83
N SER A 164 -20.14 -12.07 -8.06
CA SER A 164 -20.50 -13.44 -8.40
C SER A 164 -19.50 -14.06 -9.37
N ASP A 165 -19.41 -15.40 -9.42
CA ASP A 165 -18.53 -16.10 -10.37
C ASP A 165 -18.86 -15.77 -11.82
N SER A 166 -20.13 -15.51 -12.14
CA SER A 166 -20.59 -15.14 -13.47
C SER A 166 -20.08 -13.78 -13.94
N ASP A 167 -19.71 -12.88 -13.03
CA ASP A 167 -19.22 -11.54 -13.38
C ASP A 167 -17.86 -11.58 -14.08
N TYR A 168 -17.07 -12.61 -13.79
CA TYR A 168 -15.75 -12.81 -14.39
C TYR A 168 -15.79 -13.56 -15.73
N LYS A 169 -16.89 -14.28 -16.04
CA LYS A 169 -16.99 -15.07 -17.27
C LYS A 169 -17.00 -14.17 -18.50
N GLY A 170 -16.05 -14.40 -19.42
CA GLY A 170 -15.91 -13.62 -20.65
C GLY A 170 -15.43 -12.19 -20.44
N SER A 171 -14.99 -11.80 -19.25
CA SER A 171 -14.50 -10.44 -18.94
C SER A 171 -13.12 -10.15 -19.52
N GLY A 172 -12.34 -11.18 -19.87
CA GLY A 172 -10.94 -11.04 -20.27
C GLY A 172 -9.96 -10.95 -19.09
N TYR A 173 -10.47 -11.05 -17.85
CA TYR A 173 -9.68 -11.06 -16.62
C TYR A 173 -9.77 -12.40 -15.91
N ASP A 174 -8.69 -12.77 -15.26
CA ASP A 174 -8.66 -13.89 -14.32
C ASP A 174 -9.30 -13.51 -12.98
N ARG A 175 -9.79 -14.51 -12.26
CA ARG A 175 -10.14 -14.41 -10.85
C ARG A 175 -8.85 -14.45 -10.04
N GLY A 176 -8.21 -13.28 -9.88
CA GLY A 176 -6.93 -13.14 -9.20
C GLY A 176 -7.12 -13.12 -7.68
N HIS A 177 -6.40 -13.99 -6.98
CA HIS A 177 -6.38 -14.01 -5.53
C HIS A 177 -5.53 -12.86 -4.98
N LEU A 178 -5.97 -12.25 -3.88
CA LEU A 178 -5.15 -11.37 -3.05
C LEU A 178 -4.36 -12.22 -2.04
N LEU A 179 -5.02 -12.96 -1.15
CA LEU A 179 -4.43 -14.05 -0.38
C LEU A 179 -4.42 -15.32 -1.24
N PRO A 180 -3.25 -15.84 -1.64
CA PRO A 180 -3.15 -17.02 -2.51
C PRO A 180 -3.70 -18.28 -1.85
N SER A 181 -4.36 -19.14 -2.64
CA SER A 181 -4.82 -20.44 -2.11
C SER A 181 -3.69 -21.36 -1.66
N ALA A 182 -2.49 -21.20 -2.22
CA ALA A 182 -1.32 -21.96 -1.81
C ALA A 182 -0.74 -21.53 -0.45
N ASP A 183 -1.12 -20.37 0.06
CA ASP A 183 -0.74 -19.89 1.39
C ASP A 183 -1.70 -20.42 2.48
N ARG A 184 -2.78 -21.11 2.09
CA ARG A 184 -3.80 -21.71 2.95
C ARG A 184 -4.08 -23.14 2.50
N CYS A 185 -3.10 -24.01 2.71
CA CYS A 185 -3.18 -25.42 2.32
C CYS A 185 -3.14 -26.39 3.51
N GLY A 186 -3.22 -25.92 4.76
CA GLY A 186 -3.30 -26.73 5.96
C GLY A 186 -4.58 -27.57 6.04
N SER A 187 -5.72 -27.01 5.63
CA SER A 187 -6.99 -27.72 5.56
C SER A 187 -7.79 -27.35 4.34
N SER A 188 -8.75 -28.23 3.96
CA SER A 188 -9.70 -27.94 2.88
C SER A 188 -10.61 -26.75 3.20
N GLN A 189 -10.88 -26.48 4.48
CA GLN A 189 -11.69 -25.34 4.93
C GLN A 189 -10.96 -24.02 4.74
N GLU A 190 -9.71 -23.92 5.21
CA GLU A 190 -8.84 -22.76 4.98
C GLU A 190 -8.68 -22.48 3.49
N ASN A 191 -8.42 -23.54 2.71
CA ASN A 191 -8.25 -23.38 1.26
C ASN A 191 -9.53 -22.86 0.60
N ARG A 192 -10.72 -23.40 0.96
CA ARG A 192 -12.01 -22.91 0.44
C ARG A 192 -12.29 -21.46 0.80
N ALA A 193 -11.82 -20.98 1.96
CA ALA A 193 -11.99 -19.60 2.39
C ALA A 193 -11.27 -18.61 1.47
N THR A 194 -10.17 -19.01 0.84
CA THR A 194 -9.46 -18.14 -0.12
C THR A 194 -10.23 -17.92 -1.42
N PHE A 195 -11.23 -18.76 -1.75
CA PHE A 195 -12.06 -18.67 -2.96
C PHE A 195 -13.33 -17.83 -2.77
N LEU A 196 -13.48 -17.16 -1.63
CA LEU A 196 -14.51 -16.13 -1.46
C LEU A 196 -14.22 -14.94 -2.36
N LEU A 197 -15.23 -14.46 -3.09
CA LEU A 197 -15.04 -13.39 -4.08
C LEU A 197 -14.70 -12.04 -3.45
N SER A 198 -14.81 -11.88 -2.14
CA SER A 198 -14.24 -10.77 -1.39
C SER A 198 -12.69 -10.75 -1.44
N ASN A 199 -12.05 -11.92 -1.56
CA ASN A 199 -10.59 -12.09 -1.71
C ASN A 199 -10.12 -12.09 -3.18
N ILE A 200 -11.01 -11.84 -4.13
CA ILE A 200 -10.75 -11.99 -5.57
C ILE A 200 -10.91 -10.66 -6.29
N SER A 201 -9.98 -10.37 -7.18
CA SER A 201 -9.96 -9.14 -7.97
C SER A 201 -9.72 -9.45 -9.46
N PRO A 202 -10.25 -8.62 -10.40
CA PRO A 202 -9.99 -8.80 -11.83
C PRO A 202 -8.52 -8.52 -12.17
N GLN A 203 -7.75 -9.58 -12.40
CA GLN A 203 -6.34 -9.50 -12.80
C GLN A 203 -6.17 -9.89 -14.26
N ARG A 204 -5.32 -9.17 -14.99
CA ARG A 204 -4.92 -9.61 -16.34
C ARG A 204 -4.22 -10.97 -16.26
N PRO A 205 -4.46 -11.89 -17.22
CA PRO A 205 -3.80 -13.19 -17.23
C PRO A 205 -2.26 -13.10 -17.20
N GLU A 206 -1.69 -12.09 -17.87
CA GLU A 206 -0.25 -11.85 -17.92
C GLU A 206 0.32 -11.47 -16.56
N LEU A 207 -0.42 -10.71 -15.76
CA LEU A 207 -0.07 -10.42 -14.37
C LEU A 207 -0.26 -11.66 -13.50
N ASN A 208 -1.49 -12.19 -13.43
CA ASN A 208 -1.90 -13.24 -12.50
C ASN A 208 -1.08 -14.52 -12.68
N ARG A 209 -0.91 -14.97 -13.93
CA ARG A 209 -0.15 -16.20 -14.27
C ARG A 209 1.34 -15.95 -14.45
N GLY A 210 1.74 -14.68 -14.50
CA GLY A 210 3.10 -14.21 -14.73
C GLY A 210 3.82 -13.78 -13.46
N VAL A 211 4.19 -12.50 -13.39
CA VAL A 211 5.04 -11.94 -12.34
C VAL A 211 4.39 -12.00 -10.96
N TRP A 212 3.07 -11.90 -10.86
CA TRP A 212 2.36 -12.02 -9.58
C TRP A 212 2.54 -13.41 -8.96
N ARG A 213 2.33 -14.46 -9.76
CA ARG A 213 2.58 -15.85 -9.34
C ARG A 213 4.03 -16.08 -8.92
N LEU A 214 5.00 -15.50 -9.67
CA LEU A 214 6.42 -15.61 -9.32
C LEU A 214 6.73 -14.92 -7.97
N LEU A 215 6.11 -13.77 -7.71
CA LEU A 215 6.24 -13.09 -6.43
C LEU A 215 5.64 -13.93 -5.29
N GLU A 216 4.44 -14.49 -5.47
CA GLU A 216 3.79 -15.35 -4.46
C GLU A 216 4.63 -16.59 -4.15
N GLU A 217 5.21 -17.23 -5.17
CA GLU A 217 6.13 -18.36 -4.98
C GLU A 217 7.38 -17.94 -4.19
N GLN A 218 7.90 -16.74 -4.45
CA GLN A 218 9.05 -16.21 -3.72
C GLN A 218 8.69 -15.90 -2.28
N VAL A 219 7.53 -15.31 -2.02
CA VAL A 219 7.06 -15.01 -0.65
C VAL A 219 6.96 -16.30 0.17
N ARG A 220 6.44 -17.39 -0.39
CA ARG A 220 6.44 -18.71 0.28
C ARG A 220 7.85 -19.22 0.55
N ARG A 221 8.81 -19.06 -0.39
CA ARG A 221 10.21 -19.42 -0.14
C ARG A 221 10.81 -18.62 1.01
N TRP A 222 10.50 -17.32 1.11
CA TRP A 222 10.93 -16.51 2.26
C TRP A 222 10.28 -16.98 3.56
N ALA A 223 8.98 -17.26 3.57
CA ALA A 223 8.28 -17.77 4.74
C ALA A 223 8.84 -19.10 5.25
N LEU A 224 9.32 -19.98 4.36
CA LEU A 224 10.03 -21.21 4.73
C LEU A 224 11.42 -20.98 5.36
N ARG A 225 11.99 -19.77 5.25
CA ARG A 225 13.30 -19.40 5.83
C ARG A 225 13.19 -18.60 7.12
N CYS A 226 12.02 -18.14 7.46
CA CYS A 226 11.71 -17.45 8.70
C CYS A 226 10.53 -18.13 9.40
N ASP A 227 10.18 -17.69 10.62
CA ASP A 227 9.06 -18.29 11.33
C ASP A 227 7.73 -17.72 10.84
N THR A 228 7.67 -16.40 10.62
CA THR A 228 6.43 -15.70 10.23
C THR A 228 6.74 -14.51 9.34
N LEU A 229 5.94 -14.35 8.28
CA LEU A 229 5.81 -13.12 7.51
C LEU A 229 4.44 -12.48 7.79
N TYR A 230 4.42 -11.18 7.96
CA TYR A 230 3.22 -10.37 8.07
C TYR A 230 2.98 -9.71 6.72
N ILE A 231 1.81 -9.93 6.13
CA ILE A 231 1.56 -9.59 4.73
C ILE A 231 0.28 -8.78 4.62
N VAL A 232 0.37 -7.64 3.92
CA VAL A 232 -0.78 -6.88 3.42
C VAL A 232 -0.71 -6.90 1.91
N THR A 233 -1.76 -7.34 1.27
CA THR A 233 -1.86 -7.40 -0.20
C THR A 233 -3.20 -6.83 -0.64
N GLY A 234 -3.24 -6.20 -1.79
CA GLY A 234 -4.49 -5.56 -2.21
C GLY A 234 -4.43 -4.98 -3.61
N SER A 235 -5.48 -4.27 -3.91
CA SER A 235 -5.67 -3.55 -5.17
C SER A 235 -5.76 -2.05 -4.93
N ASN A 236 -5.11 -1.27 -5.79
CA ASN A 236 -5.32 0.18 -5.78
C ASN A 236 -6.72 0.49 -6.34
N LEU A 237 -7.64 0.84 -5.45
CA LEU A 237 -9.03 1.19 -5.79
C LEU A 237 -9.28 2.69 -5.84
N ASN A 238 -8.23 3.51 -5.82
CA ASN A 238 -8.34 4.96 -5.87
C ASN A 238 -8.81 5.42 -7.26
N GLY A 239 -9.66 6.46 -7.27
CA GLY A 239 -10.14 7.08 -8.51
C GLY A 239 -11.34 6.38 -9.16
N HIS A 240 -11.55 6.64 -10.44
CA HIS A 240 -12.66 6.07 -11.22
C HIS A 240 -12.16 4.88 -12.04
N LEU A 241 -12.50 3.67 -11.60
CA LEU A 241 -12.03 2.44 -12.23
C LEU A 241 -13.02 1.90 -13.28
N PRO A 242 -12.53 1.32 -14.39
CA PRO A 242 -13.33 0.49 -15.26
C PRO A 242 -13.97 -0.68 -14.48
N ARG A 243 -15.05 -1.23 -15.00
CA ARG A 243 -15.75 -2.33 -14.32
C ARG A 243 -16.01 -3.48 -15.29
N ILE A 244 -15.90 -4.70 -14.78
CA ILE A 244 -16.45 -5.88 -15.46
C ILE A 244 -17.94 -6.00 -15.15
N ARG A 245 -18.59 -7.03 -15.70
CA ARG A 245 -19.99 -7.33 -15.42
C ARG A 245 -20.23 -7.36 -13.90
N GLY A 246 -21.44 -7.06 -13.47
CA GLY A 246 -21.77 -7.06 -12.04
C GLY A 246 -21.19 -5.89 -11.25
N GLY A 247 -20.47 -4.95 -11.91
CA GLY A 247 -19.95 -3.74 -11.26
C GLY A 247 -18.65 -3.93 -10.50
N VAL A 248 -17.96 -5.06 -10.64
CA VAL A 248 -16.64 -5.30 -10.02
C VAL A 248 -15.59 -4.42 -10.67
N GLY A 249 -14.88 -3.63 -9.87
CA GLY A 249 -13.85 -2.71 -10.36
C GLY A 249 -12.64 -3.44 -10.91
N VAL A 250 -12.00 -2.86 -11.94
CA VAL A 250 -10.73 -3.36 -12.50
C VAL A 250 -9.62 -2.45 -12.01
N PRO A 251 -8.82 -2.87 -11.02
CA PRO A 251 -7.73 -2.06 -10.50
C PRO A 251 -6.62 -1.86 -11.53
N GLU A 252 -6.00 -0.68 -11.50
CA GLU A 252 -4.84 -0.40 -12.35
C GLU A 252 -3.56 -1.05 -11.83
N GLN A 253 -3.47 -1.29 -10.53
CA GLN A 253 -2.28 -1.82 -9.87
C GLN A 253 -2.66 -2.74 -8.71
N PHE A 254 -1.77 -3.70 -8.42
CA PHE A 254 -1.84 -4.56 -7.25
C PHE A 254 -0.59 -4.38 -6.41
N PHE A 255 -0.76 -4.45 -5.10
CA PHE A 255 0.35 -4.32 -4.17
C PHE A 255 0.48 -5.52 -3.24
N LYS A 256 1.70 -5.70 -2.74
CA LYS A 256 2.02 -6.65 -1.66
C LYS A 256 3.10 -6.03 -0.79
N ALA A 257 2.76 -5.75 0.47
CA ALA A 257 3.66 -5.31 1.52
C ALA A 257 3.99 -6.51 2.42
N ILE A 258 5.26 -6.69 2.75
CA ILE A 258 5.76 -7.83 3.48
C ILE A 258 6.67 -7.32 4.59
N LEU A 259 6.37 -7.72 5.82
CA LEU A 259 7.16 -7.45 7.01
C LEU A 259 7.65 -8.78 7.59
N LEU A 260 8.95 -8.85 7.83
CA LEU A 260 9.60 -9.85 8.66
C LEU A 260 10.03 -9.17 9.96
N CYS A 261 9.60 -9.70 11.10
CA CYS A 261 10.10 -9.28 12.41
C CYS A 261 10.52 -10.51 13.22
N SER A 262 11.80 -10.54 13.58
CA SER A 262 12.37 -11.43 14.58
C SER A 262 12.57 -10.69 15.91
N ASP A 263 13.04 -11.38 16.95
CA ASP A 263 13.36 -10.75 18.25
C ASP A 263 14.50 -9.73 18.15
N SER A 264 15.33 -9.82 17.12
CA SER A 264 16.52 -8.98 16.95
C SER A 264 16.43 -7.95 15.84
N GLU A 265 15.61 -8.19 14.82
CA GLU A 265 15.58 -7.36 13.62
C GLU A 265 14.25 -7.45 12.89
N CYS A 266 13.79 -6.30 12.37
CA CYS A 266 12.69 -6.23 11.41
C CYS A 266 13.19 -5.73 10.03
N GLN A 267 12.62 -6.30 8.97
CA GLN A 267 12.88 -5.94 7.57
C GLN A 267 11.56 -5.87 6.82
N ALA A 268 11.38 -4.85 5.98
CA ALA A 268 10.18 -4.72 5.18
C ALA A 268 10.49 -4.47 3.70
N ILE A 269 9.57 -4.86 2.84
CA ILE A 269 9.60 -4.60 1.41
C ILE A 269 8.18 -4.53 0.86
N ALA A 270 7.97 -3.67 -0.11
CA ALA A 270 6.71 -3.59 -0.84
C ALA A 270 6.92 -3.83 -2.33
N PHE A 271 5.86 -4.25 -3.01
CA PHE A 271 5.77 -4.39 -4.46
C PHE A 271 4.49 -3.72 -4.93
N LEU A 272 4.59 -2.93 -6.01
CA LEU A 272 3.43 -2.32 -6.67
C LEU A 272 3.52 -2.62 -8.16
N ILE A 273 2.64 -3.49 -8.65
CA ILE A 273 2.71 -4.07 -9.99
C ILE A 273 1.49 -3.63 -10.81
N PRO A 274 1.69 -3.06 -12.01
CA PRO A 274 0.58 -2.69 -12.88
C PRO A 274 -0.25 -3.91 -13.30
N ASN A 275 -1.56 -3.71 -13.45
CA ASN A 275 -2.47 -4.70 -14.02
C ASN A 275 -2.41 -4.61 -15.56
N ASP A 276 -1.28 -4.98 -16.15
CA ASP A 276 -0.97 -4.78 -17.56
C ASP A 276 -0.57 -6.09 -18.27
N LYS A 277 -0.50 -6.01 -19.62
CA LYS A 277 -0.07 -7.12 -20.49
C LYS A 277 1.45 -7.22 -20.62
N GLN A 278 2.13 -6.06 -20.58
CA GLN A 278 3.58 -6.00 -20.76
C GLN A 278 4.27 -5.79 -19.40
N LEU A 279 4.71 -6.90 -18.81
CA LEU A 279 5.31 -6.91 -17.47
C LEU A 279 6.68 -7.58 -17.48
N SER A 280 7.62 -6.99 -16.72
CA SER A 280 8.87 -7.66 -16.40
C SER A 280 8.61 -8.91 -15.56
N LYS A 281 9.33 -9.99 -15.84
CA LYS A 281 9.31 -11.19 -15.00
C LYS A 281 10.15 -11.02 -13.71
N ASP A 282 11.04 -10.02 -13.65
CA ASP A 282 11.77 -9.66 -12.44
C ASP A 282 10.85 -8.81 -11.53
N TYR A 283 10.21 -9.46 -10.55
CA TYR A 283 9.36 -8.78 -9.58
C TYR A 283 10.10 -7.72 -8.76
N PHE A 284 11.44 -7.81 -8.59
CA PHE A 284 12.22 -6.78 -7.92
C PHE A 284 12.26 -5.45 -8.66
N SER A 285 11.95 -5.43 -9.96
CA SER A 285 11.81 -4.16 -10.72
C SER A 285 10.64 -3.32 -10.21
N TYR A 286 9.66 -3.95 -9.52
CA TYR A 286 8.48 -3.32 -8.93
C TYR A 286 8.60 -3.10 -7.42
N ALA A 287 9.78 -3.39 -6.83
CA ALA A 287 10.00 -3.24 -5.40
C ALA A 287 10.15 -1.77 -5.02
N LEU A 288 9.55 -1.38 -3.89
CA LEU A 288 9.64 -0.06 -3.29
C LEU A 288 9.65 -0.17 -1.76
N SER A 289 9.89 0.95 -1.07
CA SER A 289 9.78 1.03 0.38
C SER A 289 8.31 1.02 0.82
N ILE A 290 8.06 0.71 2.09
CA ILE A 290 6.71 0.80 2.68
C ILE A 290 6.24 2.26 2.63
N ASP A 291 7.05 3.23 3.11
CA ASP A 291 6.72 4.68 3.03
C ASP A 291 6.25 5.09 1.61
N SER A 292 6.96 4.61 0.56
CA SER A 292 6.60 4.95 -0.83
C SER A 292 5.30 4.29 -1.29
N LEU A 293 4.94 3.12 -0.74
CA LEU A 293 3.68 2.46 -1.03
C LEU A 293 2.53 3.18 -0.31
N GLU A 294 2.71 3.53 0.96
CA GLU A 294 1.75 4.26 1.77
C GLU A 294 1.38 5.61 1.18
N ASP A 295 2.38 6.36 0.73
CA ASP A 295 2.17 7.66 0.06
C ASP A 295 1.30 7.51 -1.20
N ARG A 296 1.45 6.41 -1.95
CA ARG A 296 0.68 6.15 -3.19
C ARG A 296 -0.74 5.64 -2.93
N LEU A 297 -0.93 4.90 -1.85
CA LEU A 297 -2.20 4.27 -1.52
C LEU A 297 -3.00 5.07 -0.49
N HIS A 298 -2.38 6.07 0.17
CA HIS A 298 -2.96 6.86 1.26
C HIS A 298 -3.42 5.97 2.41
N MET A 299 -2.58 5.02 2.79
CA MET A 299 -2.81 4.10 3.90
C MET A 299 -1.57 4.05 4.79
N ASP A 300 -1.74 3.57 6.03
CA ASP A 300 -0.69 3.39 7.03
C ASP A 300 -0.58 1.88 7.27
N LEU A 301 0.56 1.30 6.90
CA LEU A 301 0.86 -0.12 7.00
C LEU A 301 1.68 -0.39 8.26
N PHE A 302 1.44 -1.54 8.90
CA PHE A 302 2.19 -2.00 10.07
C PHE A 302 2.23 -0.99 11.26
N PRO A 303 1.14 -0.25 11.58
CA PRO A 303 1.09 0.83 12.56
C PRO A 303 1.38 0.40 14.00
N VAL A 304 1.47 -0.88 14.26
CA VAL A 304 1.81 -1.47 15.57
C VAL A 304 3.32 -1.46 15.83
N LEU A 305 4.12 -1.23 14.78
CA LEU A 305 5.57 -1.11 14.96
C LEU A 305 5.91 0.11 15.83
N PRO A 306 6.88 -0.02 16.76
CA PRO A 306 7.40 1.14 17.47
C PRO A 306 8.01 2.17 16.49
N ASP A 307 7.76 3.46 16.69
CA ASP A 307 8.16 4.57 15.78
C ASP A 307 9.62 4.48 15.28
N GLU A 308 10.56 4.05 16.14
CA GLU A 308 11.98 3.91 15.79
C GLU A 308 12.21 2.72 14.82
N VAL A 309 11.46 1.63 14.99
CA VAL A 309 11.53 0.43 14.13
C VAL A 309 10.85 0.74 12.81
N GLU A 310 9.64 1.28 12.84
CA GLU A 310 8.84 1.74 11.70
C GLU A 310 9.69 2.63 10.78
N THR A 311 10.19 3.77 11.29
CA THR A 311 11.02 4.70 10.52
C THR A 311 12.21 4.02 9.83
N ARG A 312 12.84 3.05 10.52
CA ARG A 312 14.02 2.35 10.00
C ARG A 312 13.69 1.37 8.90
N VAL A 313 12.60 0.60 9.05
CA VAL A 313 12.29 -0.52 8.14
C VAL A 313 11.44 -0.08 6.95
N GLU A 314 10.64 0.97 7.11
CA GLU A 314 9.71 1.44 6.09
C GLU A 314 10.32 2.43 5.10
N SER A 315 11.34 3.19 5.54
CA SER A 315 11.98 4.21 4.69
C SER A 315 12.74 3.65 3.48
N ARG A 316 13.03 2.34 3.45
CA ARG A 316 13.81 1.73 2.35
C ARG A 316 13.42 0.28 2.08
N ALA A 317 13.35 -0.10 0.81
CA ALA A 317 13.33 -1.51 0.40
C ALA A 317 14.75 -2.10 0.48
N ASN A 318 15.04 -2.95 1.46
CA ASN A 318 16.35 -3.61 1.55
C ASN A 318 16.43 -4.77 0.54
N ARG A 319 16.47 -4.45 -0.76
CA ARG A 319 16.52 -5.44 -1.85
C ARG A 319 17.65 -6.45 -1.72
N PRO A 320 18.89 -6.09 -1.30
CA PRO A 320 19.95 -7.07 -1.09
C PRO A 320 19.59 -8.11 -0.03
N PHE A 321 19.02 -7.73 1.10
CA PHE A 321 18.55 -8.66 2.13
C PHE A 321 17.55 -9.67 1.55
N TRP A 322 16.47 -9.18 0.90
CA TRP A 322 15.42 -10.02 0.34
C TRP A 322 15.89 -10.90 -0.83
N ARG A 323 16.83 -10.42 -1.65
CA ARG A 323 17.44 -11.22 -2.73
C ARG A 323 18.31 -12.37 -2.19
N ASN A 324 18.97 -12.14 -1.07
CA ASN A 324 19.89 -13.11 -0.45
C ASN A 324 19.19 -14.10 0.50
N MET A 325 17.96 -13.84 0.89
CA MET A 325 17.11 -14.78 1.64
C MET A 325 16.62 -15.89 0.69
N ARG A 326 17.57 -16.81 0.33
CA ARG A 326 17.32 -17.92 -0.59
C ARG A 326 17.04 -19.23 0.14
#